data_8879a0f9aaded4cbf81fbe90cb5697f1
#
_entry.id   8879a0f9aaded4cbf81fbe90cb5697f1
#
_cell.length_a   1.000
_cell.length_b   1.000
_cell.length_c   1.000
_cell.angle_alpha   90.00
_cell.angle_beta   90.00
_cell.angle_gamma   90.00
#
_symmetry.space_group_name_H-M   'P 1'
#
loop_
_entity.id
_entity.type
_entity.pdbx_description
1 polymer ?
#
loop_
_entity_poly.entity_id
_entity_poly.type
_entity_poly.pdbx_seq_one_letter_code
_entity_poly.pdbx_strand_id
1 'polypeptide(L)'
;MNKSLRIACDGEAASGKSTGAKLISKKYKLFLINSGLLYRYASKVIIKHKPKKIVPFLKRKFKNISYNKIKKQSLHSQEISNHVGYLAKNKDVREIMKKFQKKIIKKIKEYVSRAET
;
A
#
# COMPACT_ATOMS: atom_id res chain seq x y z
N MET A 1 -4.52 26.03 -7.72
CA MET A 1 -4.72 25.25 -8.03
C MET A 1 -4.23 24.09 -7.68
N ASN A 2 -4.40 23.44 -7.05
CA ASN A 2 -3.89 22.43 -6.63
C ASN A 2 -4.05 21.37 -7.45
N LYS A 3 -4.37 21.51 -8.43
CA LYS A 3 -4.51 20.60 -9.20
C LYS A 3 -3.34 19.84 -9.46
N SER A 4 -2.23 20.14 -9.16
CA SER A 4 -1.03 19.38 -9.42
C SER A 4 -0.88 18.16 -8.52
N LEU A 5 -1.67 18.01 -7.50
CA LEU A 5 -1.55 16.83 -6.65
C LEU A 5 -2.31 15.67 -7.25
N ARG A 6 -1.64 14.56 -7.46
CA ARG A 6 -2.26 13.35 -7.94
C ARG A 6 -1.76 12.17 -7.11
N ILE A 7 -2.61 11.19 -6.91
CA ILE A 7 -2.26 10.01 -6.16
C ILE A 7 -2.50 8.80 -7.05
N ALA A 8 -1.50 7.97 -7.18
CA ALA A 8 -1.60 6.77 -8.01
C ALA A 8 -1.30 5.53 -7.18
N CYS A 9 -2.03 4.46 -7.44
CA CYS A 9 -1.78 3.19 -6.82
C CYS A 9 -1.13 2.30 -7.87
N ASP A 10 0.07 1.82 -7.54
CA ASP A 10 0.82 1.05 -8.47
C ASP A 10 0.62 -0.39 -8.17
N GLY A 11 -0.37 -0.97 -8.72
CA GLY A 11 -0.68 -2.31 -8.43
C GLY A 11 -0.27 -3.22 -9.47
N GLU A 12 -0.33 -2.85 -10.69
CA GLU A 12 0.00 -3.69 -11.63
C GLU A 12 1.05 -3.36 -12.46
N ALA A 13 1.62 -2.54 -12.29
CA ALA A 13 2.46 -2.11 -13.06
C ALA A 13 3.50 -2.45 -13.43
N ALA A 14 3.94 -2.93 -13.49
CA ALA A 14 4.94 -3.30 -13.95
C ALA A 14 5.74 -2.57 -14.76
N SER A 15 6.48 -2.86 -15.34
CA SER A 15 7.13 -2.39 -16.40
C SER A 15 7.52 -1.03 -16.48
N GLY A 16 8.40 -0.56 -15.90
CA GLY A 16 8.95 0.73 -16.10
C GLY A 16 8.05 1.87 -15.73
N LYS A 17 6.80 1.62 -15.54
CA LYS A 17 5.88 2.65 -15.17
C LYS A 17 6.21 3.26 -13.82
N SER A 18 6.71 2.48 -12.91
CA SER A 18 7.00 3.01 -11.59
C SER A 18 8.15 4.00 -11.62
N THR A 19 9.10 3.83 -12.52
CA THR A 19 10.19 4.80 -12.67
C THR A 19 9.65 6.14 -13.19
N GLY A 20 8.82 6.07 -14.22
CA GLY A 20 8.20 7.28 -14.74
C GLY A 20 7.33 7.97 -13.73
N ALA A 21 6.56 7.19 -12.96
CA ALA A 21 5.70 7.75 -11.94
C ALA A 21 6.49 8.44 -10.84
N LYS A 22 7.65 7.92 -10.48
CA LYS A 22 8.48 8.57 -9.47
C LYS A 22 8.99 9.92 -9.94
N LEU A 23 9.38 10.02 -11.21
CA LEU A 23 9.84 11.29 -11.76
C LEU A 23 8.72 12.31 -11.81
N ILE A 24 7.54 11.89 -12.24
CA ILE A 24 6.38 12.75 -12.30
C ILE A 24 5.96 13.20 -10.90
N SER A 25 6.01 12.28 -9.96
CA SER A 25 5.66 12.56 -8.60
C SER A 25 6.49 13.67 -7.99
N LYS A 26 7.79 13.68 -8.28
CA LYS A 26 8.65 14.72 -7.79
C LYS A 26 8.28 16.05 -8.41
N LYS A 27 7.99 16.08 -9.70
CA LYS A 27 7.73 17.33 -10.40
C LYS A 27 6.33 17.87 -10.14
N TYR A 28 5.34 16.99 -10.02
CA TYR A 28 3.94 17.42 -9.92
C TYR A 28 3.31 17.06 -8.59
N LYS A 29 4.10 16.78 -7.58
CA LYS A 29 3.59 16.44 -6.24
C LYS A 29 2.68 15.21 -6.26
N LEU A 30 3.06 14.20 -7.01
CA LEU A 30 2.34 12.95 -6.99
C LEU A 30 2.79 12.13 -5.80
N PHE A 31 1.88 11.37 -5.24
CA PHE A 31 2.21 10.41 -4.21
C PHE A 31 1.92 9.02 -4.75
N LEU A 32 2.92 8.15 -4.75
CA LEU A 32 2.77 6.82 -5.30
C LEU A 32 2.57 5.79 -4.20
N ILE A 33 1.46 5.08 -4.24
CA ILE A 33 1.19 4.00 -3.32
C ILE A 33 1.38 2.68 -4.06
N ASN A 34 2.30 1.87 -3.57
CA ASN A 34 2.57 0.56 -4.17
C ASN A 34 1.74 -0.49 -3.45
N SER A 35 0.67 -0.93 -4.07
CA SER A 35 -0.22 -1.91 -3.44
C SER A 35 0.44 -3.27 -3.28
N GLY A 36 1.44 -3.58 -4.09
CA GLY A 36 2.19 -4.82 -3.92
C GLY A 36 2.88 -4.90 -2.57
N LEU A 37 3.35 -3.77 -2.04
CA LEU A 37 3.95 -3.75 -0.71
C LEU A 37 2.94 -4.09 0.37
N LEU A 38 1.69 -3.69 0.19
CA LEU A 38 0.64 -3.99 1.16
C LEU A 38 0.40 -5.51 1.25
N TYR A 39 0.36 -6.18 0.10
CA TYR A 39 0.21 -7.63 0.08
C TYR A 39 1.43 -8.32 0.66
N ARG A 40 2.62 -7.79 0.41
CA ARG A 40 3.84 -8.36 0.98
C ARG A 40 3.88 -8.22 2.49
N TYR A 41 3.46 -7.06 3.01
CA TYR A 41 3.38 -6.88 4.44
C TYR A 41 2.35 -7.83 5.06
N ALA A 42 1.18 -7.96 4.43
CA ALA A 42 0.15 -8.90 4.89
C ALA A 42 0.70 -10.32 4.95
N SER A 43 1.41 -10.74 3.91
CA SER A 43 2.01 -12.07 3.88
C SER A 43 3.04 -12.25 4.99
N LYS A 44 3.87 -11.24 5.20
CA LYS A 44 4.91 -11.30 6.24
C LYS A 44 4.31 -11.53 7.62
N VAL A 45 3.27 -10.75 7.98
CA VAL A 45 2.69 -10.88 9.31
C VAL A 45 1.90 -12.18 9.47
N ILE A 46 1.28 -12.68 8.42
CA ILE A 46 0.60 -13.96 8.45
C ILE A 46 1.61 -15.10 8.65
N ILE A 47 2.70 -15.07 7.90
CA ILE A 47 3.73 -16.09 8.02
C ILE A 47 4.34 -16.07 9.42
N LYS A 48 4.56 -14.89 9.97
CA LYS A 48 5.17 -14.76 11.28
C LYS A 48 4.23 -15.20 12.40
N HIS A 49 2.99 -14.78 12.37
CA HIS A 49 2.06 -14.99 13.47
C HIS A 49 1.11 -16.16 13.31
N LYS A 50 0.97 -16.69 12.10
CA LYS A 50 0.12 -17.85 11.80
C LYS A 50 -1.26 -17.76 12.44
N PRO A 51 -2.02 -16.68 12.13
CA PRO A 51 -3.33 -16.52 12.75
C PRO A 51 -4.31 -17.58 12.29
N LYS A 52 -5.26 -17.93 13.14
CA LYS A 52 -6.30 -18.87 12.75
C LYS A 52 -7.24 -18.25 11.74
N LYS A 53 -7.56 -16.97 11.88
CA LYS A 53 -8.45 -16.27 10.97
C LYS A 53 -7.69 -15.08 10.42
N ILE A 54 -7.37 -15.10 9.14
CA ILE A 54 -6.52 -14.07 8.56
C ILE A 54 -7.24 -12.72 8.40
N VAL A 55 -8.53 -12.74 8.11
CA VAL A 55 -9.25 -11.49 7.84
C VAL A 55 -9.31 -10.57 9.06
N PRO A 56 -9.80 -11.01 10.23
CA PRO A 56 -9.79 -10.15 11.41
C PRO A 56 -8.38 -9.75 11.83
N PHE A 57 -7.43 -10.67 11.66
CA PHE A 57 -6.04 -10.39 11.99
C PHE A 57 -5.49 -9.24 11.14
N LEU A 58 -5.71 -9.32 9.81
CA LEU A 58 -5.23 -8.27 8.91
C LEU A 58 -5.94 -6.95 9.13
N LYS A 59 -7.24 -6.98 9.40
CA LYS A 59 -7.97 -5.74 9.72
C LYS A 59 -7.31 -5.02 10.88
N ARG A 60 -6.95 -5.76 11.92
CA ARG A 60 -6.29 -5.18 13.07
C ARG A 60 -4.92 -4.64 12.75
N LYS A 61 -4.12 -5.39 11.97
CA LYS A 61 -2.78 -4.96 11.62
C LYS A 61 -2.79 -3.71 10.76
N PHE A 62 -3.67 -3.64 9.78
CA PHE A 62 -3.72 -2.48 8.90
C PHE A 62 -4.41 -1.27 9.53
N LYS A 63 -5.12 -1.47 10.62
CA LYS A 63 -5.70 -0.36 11.35
C LYS A 63 -4.63 0.43 12.08
N ASN A 64 -3.56 -0.23 12.52
CA ASN A 64 -2.58 0.37 13.40
C ASN A 64 -1.19 0.60 12.78
N ILE A 65 -1.04 0.52 11.50
CA ILE A 65 0.26 0.71 10.88
C ILE A 65 0.20 1.80 9.81
N SER A 66 1.31 2.51 9.62
CA SER A 66 1.38 3.52 8.58
C SER A 66 2.06 2.94 7.33
N TYR A 67 1.79 3.54 6.20
CA TYR A 67 2.43 3.12 4.95
C TYR A 67 3.95 3.28 5.02
N ASN A 68 4.43 4.32 5.68
CA ASN A 68 5.87 4.51 5.84
C ASN A 68 6.52 3.36 6.59
N LYS A 69 5.87 2.85 7.62
CA LYS A 69 6.39 1.70 8.34
C LYS A 69 6.42 0.45 7.48
N ILE A 70 5.42 0.28 6.63
CA ILE A 70 5.40 -0.85 5.70
C ILE A 70 6.57 -0.75 4.73
N LYS A 71 6.79 0.43 4.16
CA LYS A 71 7.87 0.64 3.19
C LYS A 71 9.25 0.35 3.76
N LYS A 72 9.44 0.57 5.04
CA LYS A 72 10.75 0.38 5.66
C LYS A 72 11.08 -1.06 5.99
N GLN A 73 10.14 -1.97 5.84
CA GLN A 73 10.39 -3.35 6.20
C GLN A 73 10.98 -4.15 5.06
N SER A 74 11.67 -5.23 5.42
CA SER A 74 12.22 -6.13 4.42
C SER A 74 11.10 -7.07 3.97
N LEU A 75 10.63 -6.90 2.75
CA LEU A 75 9.44 -7.61 2.27
C LEU A 75 9.70 -8.41 1.00
N HIS A 76 10.95 -8.64 0.63
CA HIS A 76 11.24 -9.27 -0.65
C HIS A 76 11.82 -10.67 -0.55
N SER A 77 11.50 -11.41 0.50
CA SER A 77 11.94 -12.80 0.59
C SER A 77 11.14 -13.68 -0.36
N GLN A 78 11.69 -14.81 -0.72
CA GLN A 78 11.00 -15.76 -1.59
C GLN A 78 9.74 -16.29 -0.93
N GLU A 79 9.78 -16.52 0.37
CA GLU A 79 8.63 -17.00 1.11
C GLU A 79 7.47 -16.01 1.04
N ILE A 80 7.76 -14.73 1.23
CA ILE A 80 6.73 -13.69 1.11
C ILE A 80 6.20 -13.64 -0.31
N SER A 81 7.07 -13.65 -1.30
CA SER A 81 6.67 -13.59 -2.70
C SER A 81 5.74 -14.74 -3.07
N ASN A 82 6.02 -15.93 -2.58
CA ASN A 82 5.19 -17.08 -2.86
C ASN A 82 3.81 -16.98 -2.22
N HIS A 83 3.73 -16.34 -1.06
CA HIS A 83 2.48 -16.22 -0.33
C HIS A 83 1.57 -15.13 -0.90
N VAL A 84 2.14 -14.11 -1.52
CA VAL A 84 1.37 -12.98 -2.05
C VAL A 84 0.31 -13.43 -3.06
N GLY A 85 0.66 -14.34 -3.96
CA GLY A 85 -0.28 -14.83 -4.95
C GLY A 85 -1.51 -15.46 -4.31
N TYR A 86 -1.31 -16.17 -3.22
CA TYR A 86 -2.40 -16.78 -2.48
C TYR A 86 -3.31 -15.71 -1.86
N LEU A 87 -2.73 -14.70 -1.23
CA LEU A 87 -3.51 -13.64 -0.61
C LEU A 87 -4.27 -12.80 -1.63
N ALA A 88 -3.66 -12.54 -2.77
CA ALA A 88 -4.28 -11.68 -3.77
C ALA A 88 -5.57 -12.26 -4.35
N LYS A 89 -5.78 -13.55 -4.20
CA LYS A 89 -7.01 -14.19 -4.65
C LYS A 89 -8.15 -14.05 -3.64
N ASN A 90 -7.85 -13.65 -2.42
CA ASN A 90 -8.87 -13.57 -1.38
C ASN A 90 -9.61 -12.24 -1.47
N LYS A 91 -10.91 -12.30 -1.71
CA LYS A 91 -11.72 -11.11 -1.89
C LYS A 91 -11.72 -10.20 -0.66
N ASP A 92 -11.81 -10.79 0.53
CA ASP A 92 -11.83 -10.01 1.77
C ASP A 92 -10.51 -9.31 2.02
N VAL A 93 -9.41 -9.97 1.68
CA VAL A 93 -8.09 -9.36 1.80
C VAL A 93 -7.98 -8.17 0.85
N ARG A 94 -8.47 -8.31 -0.37
CA ARG A 94 -8.44 -7.20 -1.32
C ARG A 94 -9.25 -6.01 -0.82
N GLU A 95 -10.37 -6.26 -0.15
CA GLU A 95 -11.16 -5.17 0.41
C GLU A 95 -10.41 -4.44 1.52
N ILE A 96 -9.68 -5.18 2.35
CA ILE A 96 -8.86 -4.58 3.39
C ILE A 96 -7.80 -3.66 2.77
N MET A 97 -7.15 -4.12 1.69
CA MET A 97 -6.13 -3.33 1.01
C MET A 97 -6.74 -2.06 0.41
N LYS A 98 -7.92 -2.17 -0.20
CA LYS A 98 -8.59 -1.01 -0.78
C LYS A 98 -8.96 0.02 0.29
N LYS A 99 -9.46 -0.44 1.43
CA LYS A 99 -9.79 0.48 2.52
C LYS A 99 -8.56 1.18 3.07
N PHE A 100 -7.46 0.46 3.18
CA PHE A 100 -6.21 1.03 3.65
C PHE A 100 -5.71 2.10 2.69
N GLN A 101 -5.76 1.82 1.38
CA GLN A 101 -5.35 2.79 0.37
C GLN A 101 -6.22 4.04 0.41
N LYS A 102 -7.54 3.90 0.54
CA LYS A 102 -8.43 5.04 0.65
C LYS A 102 -8.13 5.89 1.87
N LYS A 103 -7.79 5.25 2.97
CA LYS A 103 -7.44 5.95 4.20
C LYS A 103 -6.16 6.76 4.01
N ILE A 104 -5.17 6.20 3.35
CA ILE A 104 -3.92 6.90 3.07
C ILE A 104 -4.18 8.10 2.16
N ILE A 105 -4.94 7.91 1.10
CA ILE A 105 -5.27 8.96 0.16
C ILE A 105 -5.97 10.12 0.85
N LYS A 106 -6.91 9.82 1.72
CA LYS A 106 -7.63 10.84 2.46
C LYS A 106 -6.69 11.66 3.34
N LYS A 107 -5.79 10.99 4.05
CA LYS A 107 -4.84 11.68 4.91
C LYS A 107 -3.90 12.57 4.12
N ILE A 108 -3.45 12.11 2.96
CA ILE A 108 -2.55 12.89 2.13
C ILE A 108 -3.25 14.13 1.60
N LYS A 109 -4.48 13.99 1.15
CA LYS A 109 -5.26 15.12 0.66
C LYS A 109 -5.47 16.16 1.75
N GLU A 110 -5.76 15.73 2.95
CA GLU A 110 -5.92 16.64 4.08
C GLU A 110 -4.64 17.39 4.40
N TYR A 111 -3.52 16.67 4.37
CA TYR A 111 -2.23 17.27 4.65
C TYR A 111 -1.88 18.32 3.61
N VAL A 112 -2.07 18.02 2.33
CA VAL A 112 -1.77 18.96 1.26
C VAL A 112 -2.69 20.18 1.33
N SER A 113 -3.96 19.98 1.61
CA SER A 113 -4.91 21.06 1.75
C SER A 113 -4.47 22.04 2.84
N ARG A 114 -4.02 21.52 3.96
CA ARG A 114 -3.53 22.38 5.04
C ARG A 114 -2.26 23.10 4.66
N ALA A 115 -1.37 22.45 3.95
CA ALA A 115 -0.11 23.06 3.57
C ALA A 115 -0.30 24.19 2.55
N GLU A 116 -1.40 24.14 1.81
CA GLU A 116 -1.65 25.16 0.81
C GLU A 116 -2.44 26.34 1.36
N THR A 117 -2.92 26.26 2.56
CA THR A 117 -3.55 27.41 3.15
C THR A 117 -2.52 28.17 3.91
#